data_2f0f247243d5ff83d07deab0ce5f6ac3
#
_entry.id   2f0f247243d5ff83d07deab0ce5f6ac3
#
_cell.length_a   1.000
_cell.length_b   1.000
_cell.length_c   1.000
_cell.angle_alpha   90.00
_cell.angle_beta   90.00
_cell.angle_gamma   90.00
#
_symmetry.space_group_name_H-M   'P 1'
#
loop_
_entity.id
_entity.type
_entity.pdbx_description
1 polymer ?
#
loop_
_entity_poly.entity_id
_entity_poly.type
_entity_poly.pdbx_seq_one_letter_code
_entity_poly.pdbx_strand_id
1 'polypeptide(L)'
;KYQIFKSSNLINRKDKNFKKFKTIEINYDIWKSLINKYKKKTNLILEAFDQESYYFCRKFKEDVDLKISTSEIDNFEIIEDALKNFKGKIFLNVSGYDFSFIKKIINNYFNNKTKKKLIILYGYQGFPSKPKDLRLRLFDYFKNQKITYGYSDHSHFGFSEDFLSLMPYVLEKKISYFEKHICKKISKSTPDYISSLNTRDFIKFVKIISKYNELKISTNLKNSNAEKKYSKIMHKFAFAKRNIESNETLNKNDIIFLRTSMQKGLRREQLDFRKKISSTKLIRNGTLLKKTNCIL
;
A
#
# COMPACT_ATOMS: atom_id res chain seq x y z
N LYS A 1 1.83 10.57 -15.42
CA LYS A 1 2.92 10.06 -16.26
C LYS A 1 2.55 10.15 -17.73
N TYR A 2 3.50 10.55 -18.60
CA TYR A 2 3.37 10.55 -20.06
C TYR A 2 4.28 9.49 -20.66
N GLN A 3 3.76 8.76 -21.67
CA GLN A 3 4.49 7.74 -22.43
C GLN A 3 4.91 8.34 -23.77
N ILE A 4 6.21 8.47 -23.96
CA ILE A 4 6.79 9.18 -25.12
C ILE A 4 7.55 8.18 -25.97
N PHE A 5 7.18 8.09 -27.25
CA PHE A 5 7.81 7.19 -28.20
C PHE A 5 7.69 7.69 -29.63
N LYS A 6 8.56 7.17 -30.48
CA LYS A 6 8.45 7.18 -31.93
C LYS A 6 8.10 5.80 -32.42
N SER A 7 6.99 5.65 -33.13
CA SER A 7 6.55 4.34 -33.60
C SER A 7 7.59 3.63 -34.46
N SER A 8 8.34 4.39 -35.27
CA SER A 8 9.43 3.84 -36.11
C SER A 8 10.62 3.29 -35.30
N ASN A 9 10.81 3.72 -34.05
CA ASN A 9 11.89 3.29 -33.19
C ASN A 9 11.40 2.24 -32.18
N LEU A 10 10.09 2.18 -31.95
CA LEU A 10 9.47 1.27 -31.00
C LEU A 10 9.15 -0.10 -31.62
N ILE A 11 8.70 -0.11 -32.87
CA ILE A 11 8.20 -1.32 -33.52
C ILE A 11 8.56 -1.35 -35.01
N ASN A 12 8.85 -2.55 -35.52
CA ASN A 12 9.17 -2.72 -36.94
C ASN A 12 7.99 -2.25 -37.83
N ARG A 13 8.30 -1.49 -38.87
CA ARG A 13 7.29 -0.95 -39.81
C ARG A 13 6.44 -2.01 -40.51
N LYS A 14 6.96 -3.25 -40.63
CA LYS A 14 6.24 -4.40 -41.20
C LYS A 14 5.37 -5.13 -40.18
N ASP A 15 5.46 -4.80 -38.88
CA ASP A 15 4.62 -5.42 -37.86
C ASP A 15 3.17 -4.98 -38.01
N LYS A 16 2.25 -5.93 -37.80
CA LYS A 16 0.79 -5.71 -37.89
C LYS A 16 0.28 -4.59 -36.98
N ASN A 17 0.98 -4.34 -35.88
CA ASN A 17 0.62 -3.33 -34.89
C ASN A 17 1.20 -1.94 -35.20
N PHE A 18 2.07 -1.79 -36.22
CA PHE A 18 2.71 -0.51 -36.52
C PHE A 18 1.72 0.62 -36.73
N LYS A 19 0.65 0.39 -37.49
CA LYS A 19 -0.42 1.38 -37.72
C LYS A 19 -1.06 1.84 -36.41
N LYS A 20 -1.28 0.92 -35.46
CA LYS A 20 -1.86 1.24 -34.14
C LYS A 20 -0.93 2.17 -33.37
N PHE A 21 0.37 1.85 -33.27
CA PHE A 21 1.33 2.72 -32.61
C PHE A 21 1.47 4.08 -33.29
N LYS A 22 1.46 4.10 -34.63
CA LYS A 22 1.53 5.34 -35.40
C LYS A 22 0.33 6.26 -35.16
N THR A 23 -0.86 5.70 -34.96
CA THR A 23 -2.09 6.46 -34.69
C THR A 23 -2.06 7.13 -33.30
N ILE A 24 -1.39 6.53 -32.33
CA ILE A 24 -1.31 7.07 -30.97
C ILE A 24 0.01 7.82 -30.68
N GLU A 25 0.92 7.87 -31.65
CA GLU A 25 2.14 8.67 -31.57
C GLU A 25 1.80 10.16 -31.51
N ILE A 26 2.37 10.86 -30.54
CA ILE A 26 2.17 12.31 -30.39
C ILE A 26 3.46 13.03 -30.77
N ASN A 27 3.34 14.13 -31.51
CA ASN A 27 4.46 14.97 -31.93
C ASN A 27 5.16 15.57 -30.70
N TYR A 28 6.48 15.72 -30.79
CA TYR A 28 7.31 16.29 -29.73
C TYR A 28 6.95 17.75 -29.40
N ASP A 29 6.47 18.55 -30.35
CA ASP A 29 6.03 19.93 -30.05
C ASP A 29 4.79 19.95 -29.16
N ILE A 30 3.86 19.03 -29.42
CA ILE A 30 2.68 18.85 -28.57
C ILE A 30 3.13 18.39 -27.17
N TRP A 31 4.04 17.41 -27.08
CA TRP A 31 4.61 16.96 -25.82
C TRP A 31 5.30 18.11 -25.07
N LYS A 32 6.13 18.91 -25.75
CA LYS A 32 6.79 20.08 -25.19
C LYS A 32 5.80 21.07 -24.58
N SER A 33 4.70 21.36 -25.29
CA SER A 33 3.63 22.24 -24.81
C SER A 33 2.97 21.67 -23.56
N LEU A 34 2.60 20.39 -23.57
CA LEU A 34 1.97 19.72 -22.41
C LEU A 34 2.90 19.68 -21.20
N ILE A 35 4.16 19.32 -21.39
CA ILE A 35 5.14 19.27 -20.31
C ILE A 35 5.32 20.64 -19.68
N ASN A 36 5.53 21.69 -20.49
CA ASN A 36 5.68 23.06 -19.99
C ASN A 36 4.44 23.56 -19.26
N LYS A 37 3.25 23.18 -19.69
CA LYS A 37 1.98 23.53 -19.03
C LYS A 37 1.83 22.90 -17.64
N TYR A 38 2.34 21.67 -17.44
CA TYR A 38 2.04 20.88 -16.24
C TYR A 38 3.22 20.68 -15.30
N LYS A 39 4.49 20.80 -15.73
CA LYS A 39 5.69 20.53 -14.92
C LYS A 39 5.77 21.32 -13.60
N LYS A 40 5.15 22.52 -13.55
CA LYS A 40 5.05 23.33 -12.32
C LYS A 40 3.78 23.07 -11.49
N LYS A 41 2.83 22.31 -12.04
CA LYS A 41 1.52 22.06 -11.40
C LYS A 41 1.42 20.69 -10.74
N THR A 42 2.25 19.76 -11.16
CA THR A 42 2.27 18.39 -10.64
C THR A 42 3.64 17.76 -10.88
N ASN A 43 3.98 16.74 -10.09
CA ASN A 43 5.17 15.95 -10.34
C ASN A 43 4.97 15.09 -11.61
N LEU A 44 5.59 15.51 -12.70
CA LEU A 44 5.51 14.79 -13.97
C LEU A 44 6.57 13.70 -14.03
N ILE A 45 6.16 12.52 -14.50
CA ILE A 45 7.05 11.44 -14.90
C ILE A 45 6.96 11.33 -16.43
N LEU A 46 8.08 11.39 -17.11
CA LEU A 46 8.18 11.11 -18.55
C LEU A 46 8.73 9.69 -18.71
N GLU A 47 8.01 8.84 -19.42
CA GLU A 47 8.43 7.47 -19.75
C GLU A 47 8.93 7.43 -21.19
N ALA A 48 10.21 7.13 -21.35
CA ALA A 48 10.84 6.96 -22.65
C ALA A 48 10.80 5.49 -23.10
N PHE A 49 10.36 5.22 -24.32
CA PHE A 49 10.24 3.90 -24.90
C PHE A 49 11.28 3.61 -26.00
N ASP A 50 12.10 4.58 -26.34
CA ASP A 50 13.19 4.49 -27.29
C ASP A 50 14.24 5.55 -27.00
N GLN A 51 15.40 5.41 -27.60
CA GLN A 51 16.55 6.30 -27.37
C GLN A 51 16.28 7.76 -27.78
N GLU A 52 15.59 8.00 -28.88
CA GLU A 52 15.25 9.36 -29.34
C GLU A 52 14.31 10.03 -28.33
N SER A 53 13.30 9.29 -27.87
CA SER A 53 12.37 9.75 -26.83
C SER A 53 13.07 10.02 -25.51
N TYR A 54 14.08 9.22 -25.15
CA TYR A 54 14.92 9.49 -23.98
C TYR A 54 15.63 10.85 -24.12
N TYR A 55 16.29 11.13 -25.25
CA TYR A 55 16.95 12.42 -25.45
C TYR A 55 15.97 13.59 -25.51
N PHE A 56 14.73 13.36 -25.95
CA PHE A 56 13.68 14.35 -25.83
C PHE A 56 13.33 14.60 -24.35
N CYS A 57 13.11 13.56 -23.55
CA CYS A 57 12.83 13.67 -22.11
C CYS A 57 13.96 14.38 -21.36
N ARG A 58 15.21 14.13 -21.74
CA ARG A 58 16.41 14.72 -21.14
C ARG A 58 16.45 16.25 -21.21
N LYS A 59 15.74 16.86 -22.17
CA LYS A 59 15.60 18.32 -22.25
C LYS A 59 14.87 18.92 -21.04
N PHE A 60 14.16 18.12 -20.28
CA PHE A 60 13.36 18.50 -19.10
C PHE A 60 13.94 17.94 -17.78
N LYS A 61 15.17 17.47 -17.78
CA LYS A 61 15.85 16.77 -16.68
C LYS A 61 15.84 17.49 -15.32
N GLU A 62 15.65 18.80 -15.32
CA GLU A 62 15.60 19.63 -14.11
C GLU A 62 14.21 19.63 -13.43
N ASP A 63 13.15 19.41 -14.22
CA ASP A 63 11.77 19.68 -13.83
C ASP A 63 10.89 18.41 -13.69
N VAL A 64 11.40 17.24 -14.14
CA VAL A 64 10.58 16.03 -14.22
C VAL A 64 11.31 14.81 -13.68
N ASP A 65 10.54 13.80 -13.29
CA ASP A 65 11.04 12.45 -13.06
C ASP A 65 11.07 11.66 -14.37
N LEU A 66 11.97 10.70 -14.48
CA LEU A 66 12.11 9.83 -15.64
C LEU A 66 11.64 8.42 -15.32
N LYS A 67 10.94 7.77 -16.25
CA LYS A 67 10.77 6.32 -16.26
C LYS A 67 11.42 5.73 -17.50
N ILE A 68 12.27 4.75 -17.30
CA ILE A 68 12.82 3.92 -18.37
C ILE A 68 11.88 2.73 -18.53
N SER A 69 11.34 2.57 -19.73
CA SER A 69 10.38 1.51 -20.02
C SER A 69 11.03 0.14 -19.96
N THR A 70 10.21 -0.92 -19.91
CA THR A 70 10.72 -2.29 -19.95
C THR A 70 11.50 -2.58 -21.24
N SER A 71 11.14 -1.93 -22.34
CA SER A 71 11.83 -2.10 -23.64
C SER A 71 13.26 -1.54 -23.66
N GLU A 72 13.58 -0.64 -22.73
CA GLU A 72 14.86 0.07 -22.69
C GLU A 72 15.68 -0.24 -21.43
N ILE A 73 15.23 -1.17 -20.59
CA ILE A 73 15.89 -1.43 -19.30
C ILE A 73 17.26 -2.11 -19.45
N ASP A 74 17.54 -2.73 -20.57
CA ASP A 74 18.84 -3.31 -20.94
C ASP A 74 19.76 -2.33 -21.67
N ASN A 75 19.28 -1.13 -21.98
CA ASN A 75 20.08 -0.04 -22.54
C ASN A 75 20.81 0.69 -21.39
N PHE A 76 21.96 0.13 -21.00
CA PHE A 76 22.73 0.63 -19.84
C PHE A 76 23.25 2.05 -20.05
N GLU A 77 23.53 2.48 -21.28
CA GLU A 77 23.95 3.83 -21.61
C GLU A 77 22.90 4.87 -21.20
N ILE A 78 21.63 4.59 -21.48
CA ILE A 78 20.50 5.46 -21.09
C ILE A 78 20.41 5.53 -19.55
N ILE A 79 20.56 4.40 -18.85
CA ILE A 79 20.52 4.37 -17.38
C ILE A 79 21.64 5.23 -16.78
N GLU A 80 22.85 5.09 -17.29
CA GLU A 80 24.02 5.81 -16.80
C GLU A 80 23.94 7.31 -17.10
N ASP A 81 23.49 7.67 -18.32
CA ASP A 81 23.29 9.07 -18.68
C ASP A 81 22.18 9.70 -17.82
N ALA A 82 21.07 8.96 -17.57
CA ALA A 82 20.00 9.42 -16.70
C ALA A 82 20.47 9.66 -15.27
N LEU A 83 21.28 8.75 -14.72
CA LEU A 83 21.86 8.89 -13.38
C LEU A 83 22.72 10.15 -13.24
N LYS A 84 23.48 10.49 -14.27
CA LYS A 84 24.33 11.69 -14.30
C LYS A 84 23.51 12.97 -14.44
N ASN A 85 22.48 12.96 -15.24
CA ASN A 85 21.84 14.18 -15.73
C ASN A 85 20.53 14.55 -15.05
N PHE A 86 19.62 13.61 -14.77
CA PHE A 86 18.34 13.95 -14.17
C PHE A 86 18.48 14.34 -12.71
N LYS A 87 17.80 15.39 -12.27
CA LYS A 87 17.68 15.77 -10.85
C LYS A 87 16.59 14.99 -10.11
N GLY A 88 15.50 14.70 -10.80
CA GLY A 88 14.37 13.94 -10.28
C GLY A 88 14.63 12.45 -10.08
N LYS A 89 13.60 11.72 -9.74
CA LYS A 89 13.64 10.27 -9.57
C LYS A 89 13.71 9.57 -10.91
N ILE A 90 14.32 8.38 -10.90
CA ILE A 90 14.45 7.52 -12.08
C ILE A 90 13.80 6.19 -11.76
N PHE A 91 12.74 5.85 -12.47
CA PHE A 91 12.01 4.61 -12.34
C PHE A 91 12.51 3.60 -13.37
N LEU A 92 12.96 2.45 -12.90
CA LEU A 92 13.42 1.34 -13.73
C LEU A 92 12.38 0.23 -13.71
N ASN A 93 11.70 -0.02 -14.82
CA ASN A 93 10.70 -1.07 -14.91
C ASN A 93 11.34 -2.41 -15.29
N VAL A 94 11.39 -3.35 -14.36
CA VAL A 94 12.01 -4.67 -14.52
C VAL A 94 11.01 -5.79 -14.83
N SER A 95 9.80 -5.44 -15.22
CA SER A 95 8.76 -6.41 -15.60
C SER A 95 9.21 -7.23 -16.81
N GLY A 96 8.88 -8.53 -16.83
CA GLY A 96 9.24 -9.41 -17.96
C GLY A 96 10.66 -9.98 -17.95
N TYR A 97 11.58 -9.39 -17.22
CA TYR A 97 12.96 -9.91 -17.09
C TYR A 97 13.07 -10.98 -16.01
N ASP A 98 14.02 -11.88 -16.18
CA ASP A 98 14.33 -12.93 -15.21
C ASP A 98 14.99 -12.36 -13.94
N PHE A 99 15.12 -13.22 -12.93
CA PHE A 99 15.67 -12.80 -11.65
C PHE A 99 17.17 -12.48 -11.71
N SER A 100 17.91 -13.13 -12.58
CA SER A 100 19.36 -12.89 -12.76
C SER A 100 19.61 -11.50 -13.31
N PHE A 101 18.83 -11.07 -14.31
CA PHE A 101 18.90 -9.72 -14.84
C PHE A 101 18.49 -8.67 -13.81
N ILE A 102 17.41 -8.90 -13.06
CA ILE A 102 16.99 -7.99 -11.99
C ILE A 102 18.09 -7.82 -10.94
N LYS A 103 18.75 -8.91 -10.54
CA LYS A 103 19.93 -8.84 -9.64
C LYS A 103 21.07 -8.02 -10.25
N LYS A 104 21.35 -8.20 -11.54
CA LYS A 104 22.39 -7.40 -12.25
C LYS A 104 22.07 -5.92 -12.19
N ILE A 105 20.84 -5.50 -12.47
CA ILE A 105 20.42 -4.09 -12.38
C ILE A 105 20.61 -3.56 -10.96
N ILE A 106 20.19 -4.31 -9.94
CA ILE A 106 20.32 -3.89 -8.56
C ILE A 106 21.78 -3.74 -8.15
N ASN A 107 22.62 -4.72 -8.44
CA ASN A 107 24.03 -4.72 -8.08
C ASN A 107 24.81 -3.59 -8.78
N ASN A 108 24.49 -3.30 -10.03
CA ASN A 108 25.19 -2.29 -10.80
C ASN A 108 24.79 -0.87 -10.43
N TYR A 109 23.53 -0.64 -10.13
CA TYR A 109 22.99 0.73 -10.06
C TYR A 109 22.51 1.16 -8.68
N PHE A 110 22.14 0.24 -7.78
CA PHE A 110 21.62 0.61 -6.45
C PHE A 110 22.73 0.60 -5.40
N ASN A 111 23.34 1.75 -5.18
CA ASN A 111 24.36 1.99 -4.16
C ASN A 111 23.98 3.18 -3.26
N ASN A 112 24.82 3.53 -2.32
CA ASN A 112 24.55 4.62 -1.36
C ASN A 112 24.29 5.98 -2.01
N LYS A 113 24.86 6.26 -3.20
CA LYS A 113 24.67 7.52 -3.93
C LYS A 113 23.38 7.56 -4.72
N THR A 114 22.96 6.43 -5.30
CA THR A 114 21.85 6.34 -6.25
C THR A 114 20.54 5.87 -5.64
N LYS A 115 20.57 5.11 -4.53
CA LYS A 115 19.40 4.48 -3.91
C LYS A 115 18.27 5.45 -3.50
N LYS A 116 18.57 6.73 -3.31
CA LYS A 116 17.55 7.75 -3.02
C LYS A 116 16.84 8.25 -4.27
N LYS A 117 17.45 8.06 -5.43
CA LYS A 117 17.00 8.56 -6.73
C LYS A 117 16.37 7.46 -7.58
N LEU A 118 16.89 6.23 -7.46
CA LEU A 118 16.40 5.08 -8.22
C LEU A 118 15.22 4.39 -7.53
N ILE A 119 14.22 4.06 -8.32
CA ILE A 119 13.03 3.29 -7.92
C ILE A 119 12.87 2.11 -8.88
N ILE A 120 12.78 0.90 -8.35
CA ILE A 120 12.38 -0.26 -9.14
C ILE A 120 10.86 -0.33 -9.23
N LEU A 121 10.34 -0.48 -10.44
CA LEU A 121 8.95 -0.84 -10.70
C LEU A 121 8.88 -2.29 -11.16
N TYR A 122 7.91 -3.00 -10.62
CA TYR A 122 7.56 -4.35 -11.05
C TYR A 122 6.04 -4.52 -11.11
N GLY A 123 5.59 -5.25 -12.12
CA GLY A 123 4.22 -5.70 -12.31
C GLY A 123 4.15 -6.43 -13.63
N TYR A 124 3.52 -7.61 -13.67
CA TYR A 124 3.37 -8.36 -14.92
C TYR A 124 2.55 -7.52 -15.92
N GLN A 125 3.08 -7.39 -17.14
CA GLN A 125 2.48 -6.57 -18.19
C GLN A 125 1.60 -7.39 -19.15
N GLY A 126 0.88 -8.39 -18.63
CA GLY A 126 -0.26 -8.97 -19.34
C GLY A 126 -1.47 -8.03 -19.24
N PHE A 127 -2.31 -8.01 -20.25
CA PHE A 127 -3.48 -7.16 -20.32
C PHE A 127 -4.76 -7.99 -20.50
N PRO A 128 -5.44 -8.36 -19.36
CA PRO A 128 -5.13 -8.05 -17.96
C PRO A 128 -4.14 -9.04 -17.33
N SER A 129 -3.40 -8.58 -16.32
CA SER A 129 -2.60 -9.46 -15.46
C SER A 129 -3.48 -10.22 -14.48
N LYS A 130 -3.21 -11.52 -14.31
CA LYS A 130 -3.84 -12.35 -13.28
C LYS A 130 -2.94 -12.45 -12.04
N PRO A 131 -3.49 -12.49 -10.82
CA PRO A 131 -2.69 -12.58 -9.59
C PRO A 131 -1.69 -13.74 -9.58
N LYS A 132 -2.08 -14.90 -10.12
CA LYS A 132 -1.23 -16.11 -10.21
C LYS A 132 0.02 -15.95 -11.06
N ASP A 133 0.03 -15.00 -11.99
CA ASP A 133 1.13 -14.77 -12.92
C ASP A 133 2.16 -13.75 -12.37
N LEU A 134 1.88 -13.17 -11.18
CA LEU A 134 2.73 -12.19 -10.53
C LEU A 134 3.79 -12.87 -9.65
N ARG A 135 5.04 -12.49 -9.82
CA ARG A 135 6.16 -12.90 -8.96
C ARG A 135 6.24 -12.01 -7.72
N LEU A 136 5.22 -12.07 -6.85
CA LEU A 136 5.07 -11.16 -5.70
C LEU A 136 6.21 -11.27 -4.67
N ARG A 137 6.97 -12.39 -4.66
CA ARG A 137 8.18 -12.55 -3.84
C ARG A 137 9.32 -11.60 -4.22
N LEU A 138 9.28 -10.99 -5.40
CA LEU A 138 10.23 -9.95 -5.76
C LEU A 138 10.16 -8.74 -4.82
N PHE A 139 8.99 -8.41 -4.30
CA PHE A 139 8.86 -7.32 -3.34
C PHE A 139 9.58 -7.61 -2.01
N ASP A 140 9.59 -8.87 -1.56
CA ASP A 140 10.37 -9.27 -0.38
C ASP A 140 11.87 -9.15 -0.65
N TYR A 141 12.31 -9.55 -1.84
CA TYR A 141 13.69 -9.38 -2.26
C TYR A 141 14.09 -7.89 -2.30
N PHE A 142 13.29 -7.02 -2.93
CA PHE A 142 13.57 -5.58 -2.97
C PHE A 142 13.63 -4.94 -1.57
N LYS A 143 12.71 -5.34 -0.69
CA LYS A 143 12.72 -4.91 0.71
C LYS A 143 14.00 -5.31 1.43
N ASN A 144 14.46 -6.56 1.25
CA ASN A 144 15.68 -7.06 1.87
C ASN A 144 16.93 -6.34 1.33
N GLN A 145 16.92 -5.89 0.07
CA GLN A 145 17.97 -5.05 -0.52
C GLN A 145 17.90 -3.58 -0.05
N LYS A 146 16.90 -3.22 0.76
CA LYS A 146 16.68 -1.84 1.27
C LYS A 146 16.62 -0.78 0.15
N ILE A 147 16.05 -1.14 -0.98
CA ILE A 147 15.82 -0.25 -2.13
C ILE A 147 14.38 0.26 -2.15
N THR A 148 14.16 1.38 -2.82
CA THR A 148 12.80 1.88 -3.05
C THR A 148 12.18 1.17 -4.24
N TYR A 149 10.93 0.73 -4.10
CA TYR A 149 10.22 0.01 -5.15
C TYR A 149 8.75 0.38 -5.23
N GLY A 150 8.15 0.07 -6.37
CA GLY A 150 6.74 0.31 -6.67
C GLY A 150 6.11 -0.85 -7.44
N TYR A 151 4.80 -0.81 -7.51
CA TYR A 151 3.98 -1.78 -8.22
C TYR A 151 3.26 -1.13 -9.41
N SER A 152 3.45 -1.70 -10.60
CA SER A 152 2.72 -1.31 -11.82
C SER A 152 1.58 -2.30 -12.04
N ASP A 153 0.36 -1.87 -11.74
CA ASP A 153 -0.82 -2.72 -11.81
C ASP A 153 -1.43 -2.74 -13.22
N HIS A 154 -1.57 -3.96 -13.77
CA HIS A 154 -2.22 -4.24 -15.04
C HIS A 154 -3.39 -5.23 -14.89
N SER A 155 -3.94 -5.38 -13.68
CA SER A 155 -5.15 -6.17 -13.45
C SER A 155 -6.34 -5.62 -14.24
N HIS A 156 -7.40 -6.41 -14.35
CA HIS A 156 -8.59 -6.04 -15.11
C HIS A 156 -9.14 -4.67 -14.69
N PHE A 157 -9.80 -3.96 -15.60
CA PHE A 157 -10.34 -2.63 -15.34
C PHE A 157 -11.33 -2.62 -14.17
N GLY A 158 -11.49 -1.45 -13.56
CA GLY A 158 -12.37 -1.26 -12.40
C GLY A 158 -11.85 -1.95 -11.14
N PHE A 159 -12.76 -2.17 -10.20
CA PHE A 159 -12.50 -2.89 -8.95
C PHE A 159 -12.87 -4.37 -9.12
N SER A 160 -12.18 -5.06 -10.05
CA SER A 160 -12.35 -6.49 -10.26
C SER A 160 -11.95 -7.31 -9.03
N GLU A 161 -12.41 -8.55 -8.94
CA GLU A 161 -12.02 -9.48 -7.86
C GLU A 161 -10.50 -9.65 -7.81
N ASP A 162 -9.84 -9.79 -8.95
CA ASP A 162 -8.38 -9.88 -9.04
C ASP A 162 -7.70 -8.65 -8.44
N PHE A 163 -8.18 -7.44 -8.76
CA PHE A 163 -7.66 -6.20 -8.20
C PHE A 163 -7.88 -6.12 -6.70
N LEU A 164 -9.10 -6.40 -6.24
CA LEU A 164 -9.46 -6.30 -4.81
C LEU A 164 -8.73 -7.34 -3.96
N SER A 165 -8.52 -8.55 -4.47
CA SER A 165 -7.77 -9.60 -3.76
C SER A 165 -6.28 -9.32 -3.68
N LEU A 166 -5.72 -8.71 -4.72
CA LEU A 166 -4.30 -8.41 -4.82
C LEU A 166 -3.88 -7.20 -3.96
N MET A 167 -4.73 -6.18 -3.86
CA MET A 167 -4.40 -4.92 -3.20
C MET A 167 -3.96 -5.05 -1.75
N PRO A 168 -4.63 -5.80 -0.85
CA PRO A 168 -4.18 -5.96 0.53
C PRO A 168 -2.77 -6.55 0.60
N TYR A 169 -2.48 -7.55 -0.21
CA TYR A 169 -1.17 -8.19 -0.26
C TYR A 169 -0.07 -7.21 -0.72
N VAL A 170 -0.33 -6.51 -1.82
CA VAL A 170 0.62 -5.53 -2.38
C VAL A 170 0.88 -4.38 -1.40
N LEU A 171 -0.19 -3.90 -0.75
CA LEU A 171 -0.08 -2.83 0.24
C LEU A 171 0.73 -3.27 1.47
N GLU A 172 0.61 -4.54 1.92
CA GLU A 172 1.39 -5.08 3.04
C GLU A 172 2.90 -5.13 2.75
N LYS A 173 3.29 -5.22 1.48
CA LYS A 173 4.69 -5.18 1.06
C LYS A 173 5.35 -3.79 1.20
N LYS A 174 4.65 -2.79 1.78
CA LYS A 174 5.16 -1.42 1.99
C LYS A 174 5.65 -0.75 0.71
N ILE A 175 4.90 -0.94 -0.37
CA ILE A 175 5.19 -0.36 -1.68
C ILE A 175 5.06 1.16 -1.60
N SER A 176 6.05 1.88 -2.12
CA SER A 176 6.12 3.34 -2.08
C SER A 176 5.43 4.01 -3.26
N TYR A 177 5.32 3.31 -4.39
CA TYR A 177 4.78 3.84 -5.64
C TYR A 177 3.79 2.87 -6.27
N PHE A 178 2.65 3.40 -6.71
CA PHE A 178 1.65 2.66 -7.47
C PHE A 178 1.49 3.28 -8.84
N GLU A 179 1.50 2.45 -9.87
CA GLU A 179 1.20 2.84 -11.22
C GLU A 179 -0.03 2.08 -11.72
N LYS A 180 -0.97 2.80 -12.33
CA LYS A 180 -2.18 2.24 -12.94
C LYS A 180 -2.52 3.05 -14.18
N HIS A 181 -2.92 2.36 -15.23
CA HIS A 181 -3.47 3.03 -16.41
C HIS A 181 -4.76 3.78 -16.05
N ILE A 182 -4.91 4.98 -16.62
CA ILE A 182 -6.11 5.81 -16.47
C ILE A 182 -6.61 6.23 -17.85
N CYS A 183 -7.92 6.20 -18.03
CA CYS A 183 -8.57 6.69 -19.24
C CYS A 183 -9.80 7.53 -18.89
N LYS A 184 -10.20 8.42 -19.79
CA LYS A 184 -11.41 9.23 -19.62
C LYS A 184 -12.67 8.36 -19.63
N LYS A 185 -12.74 7.40 -20.55
CA LYS A 185 -13.84 6.46 -20.71
C LYS A 185 -13.28 5.07 -21.04
N ILE A 186 -13.73 4.05 -20.34
CA ILE A 186 -13.38 2.67 -20.63
C ILE A 186 -14.12 2.26 -21.90
N SER A 187 -13.37 1.99 -22.97
CA SER A 187 -13.89 1.61 -24.27
C SER A 187 -12.88 0.76 -25.01
N LYS A 188 -13.35 -0.20 -25.82
CA LYS A 188 -12.49 -1.05 -26.69
C LYS A 188 -11.60 -0.25 -27.62
N SER A 189 -11.98 0.98 -27.96
CA SER A 189 -11.17 1.89 -28.78
C SER A 189 -10.06 2.62 -28.01
N THR A 190 -10.09 2.58 -26.69
CA THR A 190 -9.07 3.23 -25.85
C THR A 190 -7.88 2.27 -25.67
N PRO A 191 -6.63 2.69 -25.91
CA PRO A 191 -5.47 1.88 -25.60
C PRO A 191 -5.48 1.43 -24.12
N ASP A 192 -5.10 0.18 -23.88
CA ASP A 192 -4.96 -0.42 -22.55
C ASP A 192 -6.20 -0.32 -21.65
N TYR A 193 -7.40 -0.10 -22.25
CA TYR A 193 -8.66 0.05 -21.51
C TYR A 193 -8.92 -1.11 -20.56
N ILE A 194 -8.49 -2.32 -20.96
CA ILE A 194 -8.72 -3.55 -20.21
C ILE A 194 -8.04 -3.56 -18.83
N SER A 195 -6.99 -2.74 -18.67
CA SER A 195 -6.24 -2.58 -17.43
C SER A 195 -6.30 -1.14 -16.88
N SER A 196 -7.24 -0.34 -17.37
CA SER A 196 -7.36 1.06 -17.00
C SER A 196 -8.46 1.31 -15.97
N LEU A 197 -8.29 2.35 -15.15
CA LEU A 197 -9.35 2.96 -14.37
C LEU A 197 -9.87 4.21 -15.08
N ASN A 198 -11.17 4.47 -15.00
CA ASN A 198 -11.67 5.81 -15.34
C ASN A 198 -11.31 6.80 -14.21
N THR A 199 -11.47 8.08 -14.45
CA THR A 199 -11.10 9.14 -13.49
C THR A 199 -11.78 8.97 -12.12
N ARG A 200 -13.06 8.60 -12.10
CA ARG A 200 -13.83 8.40 -10.86
C ARG A 200 -13.27 7.24 -10.04
N ASP A 201 -13.00 6.12 -10.69
CA ASP A 201 -12.47 4.94 -10.03
C ASP A 201 -11.01 5.13 -9.60
N PHE A 202 -10.22 5.91 -10.36
CA PHE A 202 -8.87 6.28 -9.94
C PHE A 202 -8.87 7.12 -8.66
N ILE A 203 -9.80 8.09 -8.53
CA ILE A 203 -9.96 8.86 -7.28
C ILE A 203 -10.32 7.94 -6.11
N LYS A 204 -11.23 6.96 -6.32
CA LYS A 204 -11.55 5.95 -5.29
C LYS A 204 -10.33 5.12 -4.92
N PHE A 205 -9.57 4.69 -5.89
CA PHE A 205 -8.33 3.93 -5.69
C PHE A 205 -7.34 4.69 -4.80
N VAL A 206 -7.08 5.96 -5.10
CA VAL A 206 -6.21 6.82 -4.26
C VAL A 206 -6.74 6.92 -2.82
N LYS A 207 -8.06 7.08 -2.63
CA LYS A 207 -8.68 7.11 -1.30
C LYS A 207 -8.53 5.79 -0.55
N ILE A 208 -8.62 4.64 -1.23
CA ILE A 208 -8.42 3.32 -0.62
C ILE A 208 -6.98 3.18 -0.13
N ILE A 209 -5.99 3.57 -0.94
CA ILE A 209 -4.58 3.54 -0.55
C ILE A 209 -4.32 4.47 0.66
N SER A 210 -4.88 5.67 0.66
CA SER A 210 -4.75 6.59 1.81
C SER A 210 -5.29 5.98 3.09
N LYS A 211 -6.50 5.40 3.05
CA LYS A 211 -7.10 4.72 4.21
C LYS A 211 -6.27 3.53 4.69
N TYR A 212 -5.71 2.76 3.77
CA TYR A 212 -4.84 1.66 4.15
C TYR A 212 -3.57 2.15 4.86
N ASN A 213 -3.00 3.25 4.43
CA ASN A 213 -1.86 3.86 5.11
C ASN A 213 -2.22 4.34 6.52
N GLU A 214 -3.44 4.83 6.74
CA GLU A 214 -3.94 5.17 8.09
C GLU A 214 -3.97 3.94 9.01
N LEU A 215 -4.37 2.77 8.51
CA LEU A 215 -4.34 1.51 9.27
C LEU A 215 -2.93 1.12 9.69
N LYS A 216 -1.91 1.40 8.87
CA LYS A 216 -0.50 1.11 9.20
C LYS A 216 0.10 1.98 10.29
N ILE A 217 -0.46 3.16 10.54
CA ILE A 217 0.05 4.11 11.55
C ILE A 217 -0.17 3.55 12.97
N SER A 218 -1.17 2.69 13.16
CA SER A 218 -1.45 2.07 14.46
C SER A 218 -0.57 0.83 14.70
N THR A 219 0.71 1.02 14.91
CA THR A 219 1.64 -0.05 15.37
C THR A 219 1.68 -0.20 16.88
N ASN A 220 0.85 0.55 17.62
CA ASN A 220 0.85 0.57 19.07
C ASN A 220 0.00 -0.60 19.60
N LEU A 221 0.60 -1.45 20.43
CA LEU A 221 -0.10 -2.55 21.13
C LEU A 221 -1.02 -2.06 22.25
N LYS A 222 -1.00 -0.77 22.60
CA LYS A 222 -1.88 -0.21 23.61
C LYS A 222 -3.26 0.05 23.03
N ASN A 223 -4.28 -0.22 23.83
CA ASN A 223 -5.67 0.04 23.47
C ASN A 223 -5.89 1.49 23.03
N SER A 224 -6.58 1.67 21.93
CA SER A 224 -7.08 2.97 21.48
C SER A 224 -8.04 3.58 22.50
N ASN A 225 -8.32 4.87 22.40
CA ASN A 225 -9.32 5.51 23.26
C ASN A 225 -10.73 4.93 23.04
N ALA A 226 -11.04 4.48 21.84
CA ALA A 226 -12.30 3.79 21.53
C ALA A 226 -12.38 2.43 22.23
N GLU A 227 -11.32 1.62 22.18
CA GLU A 227 -11.25 0.34 22.86
C GLU A 227 -11.28 0.48 24.38
N LYS A 228 -10.63 1.51 24.94
CA LYS A 228 -10.74 1.84 26.37
C LYS A 228 -12.17 2.19 26.78
N LYS A 229 -12.90 2.94 25.96
CA LYS A 229 -14.32 3.23 26.19
C LYS A 229 -15.16 1.96 26.09
N TYR A 230 -14.94 1.16 25.05
CA TYR A 230 -15.63 -0.11 24.85
C TYR A 230 -15.38 -1.09 25.99
N SER A 231 -14.13 -1.25 26.43
CA SER A 231 -13.78 -2.17 27.52
C SER A 231 -14.49 -1.81 28.83
N LYS A 232 -14.69 -0.51 29.12
CA LYS A 232 -15.42 -0.07 30.31
C LYS A 232 -16.88 -0.53 30.33
N ILE A 233 -17.51 -0.64 29.17
CA ILE A 233 -18.92 -1.06 29.01
C ILE A 233 -19.04 -2.58 29.00
N MET A 234 -18.05 -3.26 28.41
CA MET A 234 -18.13 -4.69 28.15
C MET A 234 -17.66 -5.58 29.30
N HIS A 235 -16.85 -5.05 30.21
CA HIS A 235 -16.37 -5.84 31.33
C HIS A 235 -17.50 -6.15 32.33
N LYS A 236 -17.45 -7.38 32.83
CA LYS A 236 -18.33 -7.81 33.90
C LYS A 236 -17.61 -7.65 35.23
N PHE A 237 -18.35 -7.25 36.26
CA PHE A 237 -17.88 -7.09 37.60
C PHE A 237 -18.65 -8.04 38.54
N ALA A 238 -18.04 -8.38 39.66
CA ALA A 238 -18.63 -9.26 40.63
C ALA A 238 -19.70 -8.56 41.47
N PHE A 239 -20.86 -9.20 41.62
CA PHE A 239 -21.95 -8.77 42.47
C PHE A 239 -22.29 -9.90 43.45
N ALA A 240 -22.67 -9.56 44.67
CA ALA A 240 -23.16 -10.52 45.62
C ALA A 240 -24.51 -11.10 45.19
N LYS A 241 -24.69 -12.44 45.24
CA LYS A 241 -25.95 -13.14 44.97
C LYS A 241 -26.84 -13.29 46.18
N ARG A 242 -26.30 -13.04 47.38
CA ARG A 242 -27.00 -13.08 48.68
C ARG A 242 -26.40 -12.03 49.64
N ASN A 243 -27.00 -11.89 50.79
CA ASN A 243 -26.36 -11.13 51.86
C ASN A 243 -25.13 -11.91 52.38
N ILE A 244 -24.05 -11.20 52.62
CA ILE A 244 -22.76 -11.75 53.15
C ILE A 244 -22.41 -10.93 54.36
N GLU A 245 -22.29 -11.63 55.50
CA GLU A 245 -22.00 -10.99 56.78
C GLU A 245 -20.57 -10.44 56.86
N SER A 246 -20.32 -9.55 57.80
CA SER A 246 -18.98 -9.03 58.04
C SER A 246 -18.03 -10.15 58.44
N ASN A 247 -16.81 -10.17 57.85
CA ASN A 247 -15.77 -11.20 58.05
C ASN A 247 -16.15 -12.61 57.52
N GLU A 248 -17.26 -12.75 56.83
CA GLU A 248 -17.66 -13.99 56.18
C GLU A 248 -16.76 -14.30 54.98
N THR A 249 -16.41 -15.58 54.80
CA THR A 249 -15.65 -16.06 53.64
C THR A 249 -16.57 -16.21 52.44
N LEU A 250 -16.20 -15.58 51.30
CA LEU A 250 -16.94 -15.66 50.07
C LEU A 250 -16.54 -16.90 49.26
N ASN A 251 -17.54 -17.57 48.73
CA ASN A 251 -17.41 -18.68 47.79
C ASN A 251 -17.79 -18.25 46.40
N LYS A 252 -17.36 -19.01 45.42
CA LYS A 252 -17.66 -18.74 44.01
C LYS A 252 -19.18 -18.67 43.70
N ASN A 253 -19.99 -19.43 44.45
CA ASN A 253 -21.44 -19.49 44.31
C ASN A 253 -22.17 -18.26 44.87
N ASP A 254 -21.50 -17.50 45.74
CA ASP A 254 -22.03 -16.26 46.33
C ASP A 254 -21.97 -15.07 45.40
N ILE A 255 -21.37 -15.24 44.20
CA ILE A 255 -21.03 -14.16 43.31
C ILE A 255 -21.62 -14.42 41.92
N ILE A 256 -22.10 -13.34 41.30
CA ILE A 256 -22.48 -13.30 39.90
C ILE A 256 -21.69 -12.19 39.17
N PHE A 257 -21.30 -12.41 37.92
CA PHE A 257 -20.61 -11.43 37.11
C PHE A 257 -21.54 -10.76 36.12
N LEU A 258 -21.81 -9.48 36.33
CA LEU A 258 -22.74 -8.69 35.52
C LEU A 258 -22.04 -7.47 34.92
N ARG A 259 -22.53 -7.01 33.75
CA ARG A 259 -22.16 -5.70 33.21
C ARG A 259 -22.83 -4.61 34.03
N THR A 260 -22.15 -3.48 34.18
CA THR A 260 -22.70 -2.31 34.85
C THR A 260 -22.03 -1.04 34.36
N SER A 261 -22.74 0.08 34.40
CA SER A 261 -22.19 1.41 34.20
C SER A 261 -21.36 1.86 35.40
N MET A 262 -21.55 1.23 36.55
CA MET A 262 -20.71 1.47 37.75
C MET A 262 -19.29 0.92 37.51
N GLN A 263 -18.32 1.83 37.53
CA GLN A 263 -16.91 1.46 37.35
C GLN A 263 -16.25 1.28 38.73
N LYS A 264 -15.20 0.44 38.80
CA LYS A 264 -14.39 0.13 40.01
C LYS A 264 -14.86 -1.06 40.83
N GLY A 265 -15.63 -2.00 40.27
CA GLY A 265 -15.88 -3.31 40.88
C GLY A 265 -14.71 -4.29 40.66
N LEU A 266 -14.72 -5.39 41.41
CA LEU A 266 -13.78 -6.49 41.25
C LEU A 266 -14.14 -7.28 39.97
N ARG A 267 -13.12 -7.58 39.15
CA ARG A 267 -13.23 -8.42 37.99
C ARG A 267 -12.93 -9.87 38.32
N ARG A 268 -13.30 -10.80 37.44
CA ARG A 268 -13.05 -12.24 37.61
C ARG A 268 -11.57 -12.55 37.83
N GLU A 269 -10.69 -11.91 37.12
CA GLU A 269 -9.23 -12.07 37.19
C GLU A 269 -8.62 -11.64 38.54
N GLN A 270 -9.36 -10.84 39.33
CA GLN A 270 -8.95 -10.33 40.60
C GLN A 270 -9.45 -11.20 41.78
N LEU A 271 -10.26 -12.22 41.49
CA LEU A 271 -10.89 -13.10 42.50
C LEU A 271 -10.32 -14.51 42.35
N ASP A 272 -9.29 -14.81 43.11
CA ASP A 272 -8.71 -16.17 43.20
C ASP A 272 -9.34 -16.95 44.36
N PHE A 273 -10.38 -17.71 44.06
CA PHE A 273 -11.09 -18.53 45.05
C PHE A 273 -10.28 -19.71 45.64
N ARG A 274 -9.05 -19.92 45.21
CA ARG A 274 -8.11 -20.83 45.90
C ARG A 274 -7.52 -20.18 47.14
N LYS A 275 -7.60 -18.86 47.23
CA LYS A 275 -7.26 -18.06 48.40
C LYS A 275 -8.52 -17.68 49.15
N LYS A 276 -8.37 -17.43 50.46
CA LYS A 276 -9.47 -16.95 51.28
C LYS A 276 -9.83 -15.52 50.85
N ILE A 277 -11.07 -15.34 50.39
CA ILE A 277 -11.65 -14.03 50.11
C ILE A 277 -12.69 -13.78 51.21
N SER A 278 -12.59 -12.69 51.97
CA SER A 278 -13.54 -12.38 53.05
C SER A 278 -14.12 -10.97 52.87
N SER A 279 -15.35 -10.79 53.37
CA SER A 279 -15.96 -9.47 53.46
C SER A 279 -15.33 -8.64 54.57
N THR A 280 -15.23 -7.33 54.40
CA THR A 280 -14.82 -6.39 55.47
C THR A 280 -16.02 -5.77 56.20
N LYS A 281 -17.23 -5.98 55.70
CA LYS A 281 -18.50 -5.46 56.22
C LYS A 281 -19.66 -6.21 55.61
N LEU A 282 -20.85 -6.03 56.20
CA LEU A 282 -22.09 -6.54 55.58
C LEU A 282 -22.21 -6.12 54.11
N ILE A 283 -22.37 -7.09 53.21
CA ILE A 283 -22.59 -6.90 51.75
C ILE A 283 -23.99 -7.42 51.46
N ARG A 284 -24.88 -6.53 51.04
CA ARG A 284 -26.26 -6.92 50.67
C ARG A 284 -26.29 -7.58 49.29
N ASN A 285 -27.29 -8.44 49.08
CA ASN A 285 -27.57 -9.01 47.74
C ASN A 285 -27.63 -7.92 46.67
N GLY A 286 -27.08 -8.19 45.49
CA GLY A 286 -27.01 -7.23 44.35
C GLY A 286 -25.94 -6.15 44.51
N THR A 287 -25.14 -6.14 45.60
CA THR A 287 -24.10 -5.15 45.80
C THR A 287 -22.87 -5.47 44.94
N LEU A 288 -22.30 -4.45 44.30
CA LEU A 288 -21.03 -4.53 43.54
C LEU A 288 -19.87 -4.78 44.53
N LEU A 289 -19.12 -5.84 44.29
CA LEU A 289 -17.92 -6.16 45.08
C LEU A 289 -16.77 -5.23 44.67
N LYS A 290 -16.08 -4.66 45.66
CA LYS A 290 -14.96 -3.72 45.50
C LYS A 290 -13.83 -4.12 46.47
N LYS A 291 -12.62 -3.64 46.23
CA LYS A 291 -11.50 -3.78 47.18
C LYS A 291 -11.77 -3.15 48.54
N THR A 292 -12.76 -2.24 48.65
CA THR A 292 -13.16 -1.60 49.89
C THR A 292 -14.14 -2.41 50.73
N ASN A 293 -14.69 -3.50 50.20
CA ASN A 293 -15.61 -4.37 50.91
C ASN A 293 -15.21 -5.86 50.88
N CYS A 294 -14.05 -6.18 50.27
CA CYS A 294 -13.48 -7.52 50.24
C CYS A 294 -11.97 -7.46 50.48
N ILE A 295 -11.45 -8.41 51.23
CA ILE A 295 -10.03 -8.76 51.31
C ILE A 295 -9.80 -9.92 50.36
N LEU A 296 -8.77 -9.81 49.49
CA LEU A 296 -8.45 -10.77 48.42
C LEU A 296 -7.24 -11.60 48.77
#